data_57e1c6f371e890d6e0d0b72a1c2ec698
#
_entry.id   57e1c6f371e890d6e0d0b72a1c2ec698
#
_cell.length_a   1.000
_cell.length_b   1.000
_cell.length_c   1.000
_cell.angle_alpha   90.00
_cell.angle_beta   90.00
_cell.angle_gamma   90.00
#
_symmetry.space_group_name_H-M   'P 1'
#
loop_
_entity.id
_entity.type
_entity.pdbx_description
1 polymer ?
#
loop_
_entity_poly.entity_id
_entity_poly.type
_entity_poly.pdbx_seq_one_letter_code
_entity_poly.pdbx_strand_id
1 'polypeptide(L)'
;MKKKVLVGYIIAAMIALVAFEYAFWTNGFRYLGHQSEYSYLTQAEMLRELFQAEEVAGENGYEQFAENYAKAYNIRITIIDSEGNVLGESQGASDLMSNHLNREEVQKALDGQSNSLIRKSDTFDVDYCYCAVPVDSGDFHGVMRVALPLSELK
;
A
#
# COMPACT_ATOMS: atom_id res chain seq x y z
N MET A 1 25.19 -40.09 -35.92
CA MET A 1 25.66 -38.79 -35.38
C MET A 1 24.60 -37.71 -35.50
N LYS A 2 23.98 -37.46 -36.66
CA LYS A 2 23.00 -36.34 -36.87
C LYS A 2 21.81 -36.38 -35.89
N LYS A 3 21.22 -37.53 -35.55
CA LYS A 3 20.08 -37.62 -34.59
C LYS A 3 20.46 -37.19 -33.17
N LYS A 4 21.64 -37.51 -32.66
CA LYS A 4 22.10 -37.10 -31.31
C LYS A 4 22.34 -35.59 -31.23
N VAL A 5 22.85 -35.02 -32.28
CA VAL A 5 23.06 -33.56 -32.39
C VAL A 5 21.71 -32.84 -32.41
N LEU A 6 20.74 -33.32 -33.18
CA LEU A 6 19.39 -32.77 -33.22
C LEU A 6 18.68 -32.81 -31.86
N VAL A 7 18.78 -33.92 -31.16
CA VAL A 7 18.24 -34.06 -29.79
C VAL A 7 18.87 -33.08 -28.82
N GLY A 8 20.20 -32.86 -28.94
CA GLY A 8 20.90 -31.85 -28.14
C GLY A 8 20.36 -30.41 -28.36
N TYR A 9 20.11 -30.04 -29.60
CA TYR A 9 19.50 -28.71 -29.91
C TYR A 9 18.08 -28.56 -29.36
N ILE A 10 17.27 -29.62 -29.45
CA ILE A 10 15.89 -29.59 -28.89
C ILE A 10 15.92 -29.43 -27.39
N ILE A 11 16.80 -30.15 -26.68
CA ILE A 11 16.94 -30.02 -25.21
C ILE A 11 17.41 -28.63 -24.84
N ALA A 12 18.41 -28.08 -25.52
CA ALA A 12 18.90 -26.73 -25.28
C ALA A 12 17.82 -25.67 -25.51
N ALA A 13 17.03 -25.81 -26.59
CA ALA A 13 15.90 -24.91 -26.87
C ALA A 13 14.82 -24.97 -25.77
N MET A 14 14.48 -26.17 -25.28
CA MET A 14 13.53 -26.33 -24.18
C MET A 14 14.02 -25.68 -22.89
N ILE A 15 15.28 -25.87 -22.55
CA ILE A 15 15.89 -25.23 -21.35
C ILE A 15 15.84 -23.72 -21.48
N ALA A 16 16.17 -23.16 -22.64
CA ALA A 16 16.12 -21.72 -22.91
C ALA A 16 14.68 -21.17 -22.79
N LEU A 17 13.68 -21.92 -23.25
CA LEU A 17 12.27 -21.55 -23.18
C LEU A 17 11.78 -21.52 -21.74
N VAL A 18 12.09 -22.54 -20.95
CA VAL A 18 11.75 -22.59 -19.51
C VAL A 18 12.44 -21.46 -18.74
N ALA A 19 13.71 -21.20 -19.02
CA ALA A 19 14.44 -20.09 -18.41
C ALA A 19 13.83 -18.73 -18.77
N PHE A 20 13.40 -18.54 -20.03
CA PHE A 20 12.71 -17.35 -20.47
C PHE A 20 11.36 -17.17 -19.80
N GLU A 21 10.54 -18.21 -19.72
CA GLU A 21 9.25 -18.16 -19.01
C GLU A 21 9.44 -17.81 -17.53
N TYR A 22 10.40 -18.43 -16.87
CA TYR A 22 10.72 -18.13 -15.48
C TYR A 22 11.14 -16.65 -15.29
N ALA A 23 12.03 -16.15 -16.14
CA ALA A 23 12.46 -14.76 -16.12
C ALA A 23 11.30 -13.78 -16.42
N PHE A 24 10.44 -14.13 -17.38
CA PHE A 24 9.26 -13.33 -17.74
C PHE A 24 8.27 -13.25 -16.58
N TRP A 25 7.97 -14.38 -15.94
CA TRP A 25 7.09 -14.42 -14.77
C TRP A 25 7.65 -13.61 -13.59
N THR A 26 8.91 -13.80 -13.24
CA THR A 26 9.53 -13.10 -12.11
C THR A 26 9.62 -11.60 -12.34
N ASN A 27 10.00 -11.16 -13.52
CA ASN A 27 10.09 -9.74 -13.85
C ASN A 27 8.71 -9.10 -14.04
N GLY A 28 7.75 -9.82 -14.62
CA GLY A 28 6.38 -9.35 -14.80
C GLY A 28 5.68 -9.08 -13.46
N PHE A 29 5.78 -10.01 -12.52
CA PHE A 29 5.22 -9.81 -11.18
C PHE A 29 5.86 -8.63 -10.44
N ARG A 30 7.17 -8.48 -10.53
CA ARG A 30 7.88 -7.34 -9.91
C ARG A 30 7.46 -6.01 -10.52
N TYR A 31 7.31 -5.96 -11.85
CA TYR A 31 6.89 -4.74 -12.54
C TYR A 31 5.46 -4.33 -12.16
N LEU A 32 4.52 -5.28 -12.12
CA LEU A 32 3.14 -5.03 -11.70
C LEU A 32 3.07 -4.56 -10.25
N GLY A 33 3.84 -5.17 -9.35
CA GLY A 33 3.92 -4.76 -7.95
C GLY A 33 4.34 -3.29 -7.79
N HIS A 34 5.41 -2.87 -8.43
CA HIS A 34 5.89 -1.49 -8.36
C HIS A 34 4.92 -0.46 -8.95
N GLN A 35 4.24 -0.81 -10.03
CA GLN A 35 3.25 0.09 -10.64
C GLN A 35 2.05 0.31 -9.72
N SER A 36 1.65 -0.72 -8.99
CA SER A 36 0.56 -0.66 -8.02
C SER A 36 0.93 0.18 -6.80
N GLU A 37 2.13 0.00 -6.24
CA GLU A 37 2.63 0.81 -5.14
C GLU A 37 2.61 2.31 -5.47
N TYR A 38 3.10 2.67 -6.66
CA TYR A 38 3.11 4.05 -7.13
C TYR A 38 1.68 4.62 -7.26
N SER A 39 0.77 3.85 -7.83
CA SER A 39 -0.63 4.26 -7.97
C SER A 39 -1.30 4.49 -6.62
N TYR A 40 -1.08 3.62 -5.64
CA TYR A 40 -1.66 3.74 -4.31
C TYR A 40 -1.06 4.88 -3.49
N LEU A 41 0.24 5.11 -3.64
CA LEU A 41 0.89 6.26 -3.01
C LEU A 41 0.32 7.57 -3.56
N THR A 42 0.13 7.65 -4.88
CA THR A 42 -0.52 8.81 -5.51
C THR A 42 -1.94 9.02 -5.00
N GLN A 43 -2.72 7.95 -4.81
CA GLN A 43 -4.05 8.05 -4.20
C GLN A 43 -4.00 8.58 -2.76
N ALA A 44 -3.04 8.12 -1.96
CA ALA A 44 -2.86 8.61 -0.60
C ALA A 44 -2.50 10.10 -0.58
N GLU A 45 -1.65 10.56 -1.51
CA GLU A 45 -1.32 11.97 -1.66
C GLU A 45 -2.52 12.82 -2.10
N MET A 46 -3.34 12.34 -3.03
CA MET A 46 -4.58 13.01 -3.41
C MET A 46 -5.57 13.11 -2.25
N LEU A 47 -5.72 12.08 -1.44
CA LEU A 47 -6.57 12.10 -0.26
C LEU A 47 -6.04 13.08 0.80
N ARG A 48 -4.74 13.20 0.97
CA ARG A 48 -4.12 14.22 1.82
C ARG A 48 -4.52 15.64 1.37
N GLU A 49 -4.43 15.93 0.07
CA GLU A 49 -4.84 17.23 -0.47
C GLU A 49 -6.33 17.52 -0.21
N LEU A 50 -7.19 16.51 -0.34
CA LEU A 50 -8.62 16.63 -0.01
C LEU A 50 -8.83 16.89 1.49
N PHE A 51 -8.13 16.16 2.35
CA PHE A 51 -8.19 16.34 3.80
C PHE A 51 -7.83 17.78 4.23
N GLN A 52 -6.78 18.31 3.62
CA GLN A 52 -6.35 19.68 3.85
C GLN A 52 -7.35 20.71 3.30
N ALA A 53 -7.89 20.46 2.10
CA ALA A 53 -8.85 21.37 1.45
C ALA A 53 -10.20 21.42 2.17
N GLU A 54 -10.62 20.31 2.80
CA GLU A 54 -11.87 20.24 3.59
C GLU A 54 -11.69 20.77 5.02
N GLU A 55 -10.47 21.15 5.42
CA GLU A 55 -10.14 21.61 6.77
C GLU A 55 -10.66 20.64 7.85
N VAL A 56 -10.49 19.34 7.61
CA VAL A 56 -10.99 18.26 8.49
C VAL A 56 -10.40 18.41 9.88
N ALA A 57 -11.28 18.50 10.90
CA ALA A 57 -10.87 18.69 12.29
C ALA A 57 -11.80 17.98 13.28
N GLY A 58 -11.23 17.60 14.43
CA GLY A 58 -11.93 16.95 15.53
C GLY A 58 -12.21 15.46 15.27
N GLU A 59 -12.40 14.69 16.36
CA GLU A 59 -12.58 13.23 16.29
C GLU A 59 -13.66 12.79 15.29
N ASN A 60 -14.85 13.39 15.35
CA ASN A 60 -15.93 13.06 14.42
C ASN A 60 -15.57 13.39 12.96
N GLY A 61 -14.80 14.46 12.71
CA GLY A 61 -14.36 14.84 11.37
C GLY A 61 -13.39 13.83 10.79
N TYR A 62 -12.44 13.37 11.57
CA TYR A 62 -11.45 12.37 11.16
C TYR A 62 -12.09 11.02 10.83
N GLU A 63 -13.01 10.55 11.67
CA GLU A 63 -13.76 9.30 11.44
C GLU A 63 -14.61 9.40 10.17
N GLN A 64 -15.42 10.48 10.03
CA GLN A 64 -16.27 10.69 8.85
C GLN A 64 -15.48 10.80 7.55
N PHE A 65 -14.35 11.49 7.56
CA PHE A 65 -13.46 11.56 6.41
C PHE A 65 -12.97 10.16 6.02
N ALA A 66 -12.43 9.42 7.00
CA ALA A 66 -11.93 8.07 6.77
C ALA A 66 -13.02 7.15 6.19
N GLU A 67 -14.21 7.12 6.77
CA GLU A 67 -15.33 6.28 6.31
C GLU A 67 -15.82 6.65 4.91
N ASN A 68 -16.06 7.94 4.65
CA ASN A 68 -16.61 8.42 3.39
C ASN A 68 -15.68 8.12 2.22
N TYR A 69 -14.40 8.43 2.36
CA TYR A 69 -13.43 8.24 1.29
C TYR A 69 -13.01 6.78 1.14
N ALA A 70 -12.93 6.01 2.23
CA ALA A 70 -12.68 4.58 2.17
C ALA A 70 -13.76 3.84 1.37
N LYS A 71 -15.03 4.19 1.61
CA LYS A 71 -16.16 3.62 0.87
C LYS A 71 -16.17 4.03 -0.60
N ALA A 72 -15.84 5.29 -0.89
CA ALA A 72 -15.83 5.80 -2.27
C ALA A 72 -14.75 5.15 -3.14
N TYR A 73 -13.58 4.87 -2.56
CA TYR A 73 -12.40 4.34 -3.28
C TYR A 73 -12.11 2.86 -3.02
N ASN A 74 -12.94 2.18 -2.22
CA ASN A 74 -12.74 0.77 -1.81
C ASN A 74 -11.35 0.51 -1.19
N ILE A 75 -10.95 1.36 -0.27
CA ILE A 75 -9.67 1.33 0.43
C ILE A 75 -9.89 1.37 1.93
N ARG A 76 -8.85 1.10 2.70
CA ARG A 76 -8.83 1.37 4.15
C ARG A 76 -8.05 2.65 4.42
N ILE A 77 -8.62 3.56 5.21
CA ILE A 77 -7.99 4.82 5.62
C ILE A 77 -7.85 4.85 7.13
N THR A 78 -6.67 5.23 7.60
CA THR A 78 -6.35 5.43 9.02
C THR A 78 -5.72 6.82 9.17
N ILE A 79 -6.24 7.66 10.03
CA ILE A 79 -5.69 8.97 10.37
C ILE A 79 -5.01 8.85 11.73
N ILE A 80 -3.74 9.26 11.80
CA ILE A 80 -2.83 8.98 12.91
C ILE A 80 -2.16 10.31 13.30
N ASP A 81 -2.13 10.61 14.61
CA ASP A 81 -1.42 11.79 15.11
C ASP A 81 0.11 11.62 15.18
N SER A 82 0.82 12.65 15.57
CA SER A 82 2.28 12.64 15.73
C SER A 82 2.78 11.71 16.85
N GLU A 83 1.91 11.29 17.75
CA GLU A 83 2.21 10.34 18.83
C GLU A 83 1.87 8.89 18.44
N GLY A 84 1.32 8.67 17.25
CA GLY A 84 0.93 7.36 16.73
C GLY A 84 -0.46 6.89 17.15
N ASN A 85 -1.27 7.76 17.78
CA ASN A 85 -2.64 7.42 18.15
C ASN A 85 -3.53 7.49 16.91
N VAL A 86 -4.48 6.56 16.81
CA VAL A 86 -5.44 6.53 15.72
C VAL A 86 -6.59 7.46 16.06
N LEU A 87 -6.80 8.50 15.24
CA LEU A 87 -7.86 9.50 15.41
C LEU A 87 -9.06 9.26 14.50
N GLY A 88 -8.87 8.51 13.41
CA GLY A 88 -9.94 8.12 12.48
C GLY A 88 -9.60 6.82 11.77
N GLU A 89 -10.59 5.93 11.63
CA GLU A 89 -10.41 4.61 11.02
C GLU A 89 -11.67 4.19 10.25
N SER A 90 -11.48 3.76 9.02
CA SER A 90 -12.59 3.36 8.15
C SER A 90 -13.13 1.95 8.37
N GLN A 91 -12.42 1.09 9.09
CA GLN A 91 -12.78 -0.31 9.33
C GLN A 91 -12.75 -0.67 10.82
N GLY A 92 -13.51 0.05 11.62
CA GLY A 92 -13.61 -0.20 13.04
C GLY A 92 -13.53 1.09 13.86
N ALA A 93 -13.69 0.98 15.17
CA ALA A 93 -13.59 2.13 16.04
C ALA A 93 -12.12 2.50 16.27
N SER A 94 -11.78 3.76 16.07
CA SER A 94 -10.42 4.29 16.21
C SER A 94 -9.88 4.14 17.63
N ASP A 95 -10.74 4.30 18.63
CA ASP A 95 -10.43 4.17 20.07
C ASP A 95 -10.03 2.76 20.51
N LEU A 96 -10.39 1.73 19.73
CA LEU A 96 -10.00 0.34 19.96
C LEU A 96 -8.69 -0.06 19.27
N MET A 97 -8.11 0.84 18.49
CA MET A 97 -6.87 0.55 17.76
C MET A 97 -5.64 0.70 18.66
N SER A 98 -4.67 -0.19 18.46
CA SER A 98 -3.37 -0.04 19.11
C SER A 98 -2.61 1.14 18.52
N ASN A 99 -1.71 1.75 19.30
CA ASN A 99 -0.83 2.81 18.82
C ASN A 99 0.03 2.32 17.63
N HIS A 100 0.17 3.15 16.61
CA HIS A 100 0.81 2.82 15.33
C HIS A 100 2.20 3.46 15.17
N LEU A 101 2.74 4.11 16.20
CA LEU A 101 4.05 4.79 16.14
C LEU A 101 5.20 3.86 15.69
N ASN A 102 5.13 2.58 16.06
CA ASN A 102 6.15 1.59 15.72
C ASN A 102 6.02 1.00 14.30
N ARG A 103 5.10 1.49 13.50
CA ARG A 103 4.95 1.05 12.11
C ARG A 103 5.95 1.80 11.22
N GLU A 104 6.74 1.06 10.43
CA GLU A 104 7.81 1.63 9.60
C GLU A 104 7.28 2.69 8.63
N GLU A 105 6.14 2.43 7.99
CA GLU A 105 5.50 3.36 7.08
C GLU A 105 5.06 4.66 7.79
N VAL A 106 4.60 4.54 9.05
CA VAL A 106 4.17 5.69 9.85
C VAL A 106 5.38 6.54 10.29
N GLN A 107 6.44 5.89 10.77
CA GLN A 107 7.66 6.60 11.16
C GLN A 107 8.26 7.42 10.01
N LYS A 108 8.37 6.82 8.81
CA LYS A 108 8.87 7.53 7.64
C LYS A 108 7.98 8.72 7.24
N ALA A 109 6.66 8.56 7.37
CA ALA A 109 5.74 9.65 7.07
C ALA A 109 5.83 10.77 8.12
N LEU A 110 6.01 10.47 9.41
CA LEU A 110 6.27 11.46 10.44
C LEU A 110 7.59 12.22 10.22
N ASP A 111 8.57 11.57 9.59
CA ASP A 111 9.82 12.21 9.13
C ASP A 111 9.64 13.02 7.82
N GLY A 112 8.40 13.20 7.35
CA GLY A 112 8.07 13.98 6.17
C GLY A 112 8.21 13.24 4.84
N GLN A 113 8.35 11.91 4.83
CA GLN A 113 8.55 11.11 3.64
C GLN A 113 7.32 10.28 3.31
N SER A 114 6.61 10.63 2.22
CA SER A 114 5.60 9.75 1.64
C SER A 114 6.23 8.42 1.23
N ASN A 115 5.62 7.31 1.64
CA ASN A 115 6.20 5.99 1.37
C ASN A 115 5.14 4.88 1.29
N SER A 116 5.53 3.74 0.74
CA SER A 116 4.74 2.52 0.67
C SER A 116 5.53 1.31 1.20
N LEU A 117 4.81 0.36 1.75
CA LEU A 117 5.34 -0.90 2.25
C LEU A 117 4.36 -2.04 1.98
N ILE A 118 4.84 -3.12 1.37
CA ILE A 118 4.06 -4.34 1.22
C ILE A 118 4.40 -5.29 2.36
N ARG A 119 3.38 -5.71 3.11
CA ARG A 119 3.54 -6.72 4.15
C ARG A 119 2.25 -7.52 4.35
N LYS A 120 2.40 -8.71 4.91
CA LYS A 120 1.27 -9.54 5.29
C LYS A 120 0.46 -8.85 6.39
N SER A 121 -0.86 -8.85 6.23
CA SER A 121 -1.76 -8.31 7.24
C SER A 121 -1.76 -9.21 8.47
N ASP A 122 -1.66 -8.61 9.66
CA ASP A 122 -1.76 -9.34 10.93
C ASP A 122 -3.19 -9.90 11.16
N THR A 123 -4.20 -9.35 10.49
CA THR A 123 -5.62 -9.70 10.64
C THR A 123 -6.11 -10.62 9.52
N PHE A 124 -5.65 -10.39 8.30
CA PHE A 124 -6.07 -11.11 7.10
C PHE A 124 -4.84 -11.79 6.50
N ASP A 125 -4.88 -13.09 6.24
CA ASP A 125 -3.74 -13.88 5.72
C ASP A 125 -3.37 -13.54 4.26
N VAL A 126 -3.44 -12.24 3.89
CA VAL A 126 -3.15 -11.69 2.56
C VAL A 126 -2.17 -10.52 2.68
N ASP A 127 -1.40 -10.30 1.61
CA ASP A 127 -0.50 -9.16 1.53
C ASP A 127 -1.28 -7.86 1.27
N TYR A 128 -0.94 -6.84 2.03
CA TYR A 128 -1.44 -5.47 1.88
C TYR A 128 -0.33 -4.53 1.46
N CYS A 129 -0.66 -3.59 0.59
CA CYS A 129 0.13 -2.40 0.37
C CYS A 129 -0.33 -1.32 1.35
N TYR A 130 0.56 -0.88 2.21
CA TYR A 130 0.36 0.23 3.13
C TYR A 130 1.10 1.45 2.60
N CYS A 131 0.36 2.50 2.28
CA CYS A 131 0.91 3.80 1.88
C CYS A 131 0.69 4.79 3.00
N ALA A 132 1.72 5.51 3.41
CA ALA A 132 1.65 6.52 4.44
C ALA A 132 2.20 7.85 3.91
N VAL A 133 1.44 8.91 4.15
CA VAL A 133 1.78 10.27 3.73
C VAL A 133 1.70 11.22 4.91
N PRO A 134 2.65 12.17 5.05
CA PRO A 134 2.57 13.19 6.09
C PRO A 134 1.39 14.12 5.82
N VAL A 135 0.71 14.53 6.87
CA VAL A 135 -0.40 15.49 6.82
C VAL A 135 -0.14 16.65 7.77
N ASP A 136 -0.16 17.85 7.23
CA ASP A 136 -0.10 19.10 7.98
C ASP A 136 -1.31 19.96 7.58
N SER A 137 -2.29 20.12 8.48
CA SER A 137 -3.52 20.85 8.20
C SER A 137 -3.98 21.60 9.44
N GLY A 138 -3.83 22.91 9.42
CA GLY A 138 -4.13 23.76 10.59
C GLY A 138 -3.30 23.34 11.81
N ASP A 139 -3.98 22.95 12.88
CA ASP A 139 -3.33 22.46 14.11
C ASP A 139 -3.07 20.94 14.09
N PHE A 140 -3.49 20.24 13.04
CA PHE A 140 -3.26 18.80 12.89
C PHE A 140 -1.93 18.53 12.21
N HIS A 141 -1.07 17.77 12.91
CA HIS A 141 0.19 17.22 12.41
C HIS A 141 0.18 15.71 12.62
N GLY A 142 0.32 14.97 11.53
CA GLY A 142 0.26 13.51 11.64
C GLY A 142 0.43 12.80 10.31
N VAL A 143 -0.21 11.65 10.17
CA VAL A 143 -0.08 10.75 9.03
C VAL A 143 -1.45 10.28 8.58
N MET A 144 -1.66 10.29 7.27
CA MET A 144 -2.72 9.50 6.64
C MET A 144 -2.13 8.22 6.09
N ARG A 145 -2.65 7.09 6.53
CA ARG A 145 -2.29 5.77 6.03
C ARG A 145 -3.43 5.17 5.23
N VAL A 146 -3.12 4.76 4.01
CA VAL A 146 -4.03 4.03 3.12
C VAL A 146 -3.56 2.59 3.02
N ALA A 147 -4.47 1.62 3.09
CA ALA A 147 -4.14 0.21 2.96
C ALA A 147 -5.09 -0.50 1.99
N LEU A 148 -4.50 -1.31 1.09
CA LEU A 148 -5.21 -2.07 0.08
C LEU A 148 -4.67 -3.51 0.01
N PRO A 149 -5.57 -4.51 -0.14
CA PRO A 149 -5.14 -5.88 -0.36
C PRO A 149 -4.57 -6.06 -1.77
N LEU A 150 -3.43 -6.70 -1.89
CA LEU A 150 -2.82 -7.00 -3.20
C LEU A 150 -3.61 -8.04 -4.01
N SER A 151 -4.51 -8.77 -3.38
CA SER A 151 -5.38 -9.75 -4.05
C SER A 151 -6.42 -9.13 -5.01
N GLU A 152 -6.68 -7.83 -4.90
CA GLU A 152 -7.58 -7.10 -5.81
C GLU A 152 -6.90 -6.63 -7.10
N LEU A 153 -5.61 -6.90 -7.26
CA LEU A 153 -4.81 -6.59 -8.45
C LEU A 153 -4.95 -7.66 -9.55
N LYS A 154 -6.16 -8.10 -9.86
CA LYS A 154 -6.41 -9.03 -10.96
C LYS A 154 -7.00 -8.32 -12.16
#